data_22bc8055af72ce9919e6d0a684458b45
#
_entry.id   22bc8055af72ce9919e6d0a684458b45
#
_cell.length_a   1.000
_cell.length_b   1.000
_cell.length_c   1.000
_cell.angle_alpha   90.00
_cell.angle_beta   90.00
_cell.angle_gamma   90.00
#
_symmetry.space_group_name_H-M   'P 1'
#
loop_
_entity.id
_entity.type
_entity.pdbx_description
1 polymer ?
#
loop_
_entity_poly.entity_id
_entity_poly.type
_entity_poly.pdbx_seq_one_letter_code
_entity_poly.pdbx_strand_id
1 'polypeptide(L)'
;LVFAAALGGNLSIIGAPGNLMGVNALQEIGLSTSFFMYAPVGIPMLLMGIIYFVFIGYRFLPDGKETAGAAVEKQKDFSDVPKWKQIVSLVVLILVILAMIFEDTIGVSIEISACVGAMILVLFGVLSEKEALASIDLKVVLLFGGSLTLAQALESTGSGELIADKIVGLLGADPSPIVLLLVIFIVTCALTNFMSNTATTALMLPIAVSLANNLGADPRAVVIATVIAGSCAYATPIGMPANTMVVGLKFKDYVKAGLPLILVSFAICMILLPVLFPFYP
;
A
#
# COMPACT_ATOMS: atom_id res chain seq x y z
N LEU A 1 15.37 -7.15 -3.99
CA LEU A 1 15.06 -5.97 -3.15
C LEU A 1 13.72 -5.34 -3.51
N VAL A 2 13.45 -5.00 -4.78
CA VAL A 2 12.22 -4.31 -5.22
C VAL A 2 10.96 -5.06 -4.80
N PHE A 3 10.86 -6.32 -5.19
CA PHE A 3 9.70 -7.15 -4.84
C PHE A 3 9.56 -7.36 -3.33
N ALA A 4 10.68 -7.46 -2.60
CA ALA A 4 10.68 -7.57 -1.14
C ALA A 4 10.19 -6.28 -0.47
N ALA A 5 10.59 -5.11 -1.00
CA ALA A 5 10.11 -3.82 -0.50
C ALA A 5 8.59 -3.68 -0.69
N ALA A 6 8.07 -4.06 -1.87
CA ALA A 6 6.64 -4.00 -2.15
C ALA A 6 5.82 -4.95 -1.28
N LEU A 7 6.28 -6.20 -1.09
CA LEU A 7 5.63 -7.17 -0.20
C LEU A 7 5.69 -6.73 1.27
N GLY A 8 6.84 -6.20 1.71
CA GLY A 8 7.01 -5.68 3.07
C GLY A 8 6.15 -4.45 3.36
N GLY A 9 5.86 -3.64 2.36
CA GLY A 9 4.95 -2.50 2.48
C GLY A 9 3.52 -2.88 2.90
N ASN A 10 3.10 -4.12 2.68
CA ASN A 10 1.77 -4.60 3.07
C ASN A 10 1.70 -5.18 4.50
N LEU A 11 2.66 -4.88 5.37
CA LEU A 11 2.66 -5.39 6.76
C LEU A 11 2.01 -4.43 7.76
N SER A 12 2.04 -3.15 7.49
CA SER A 12 1.53 -2.12 8.41
C SER A 12 0.91 -0.96 7.65
N ILE A 13 0.17 -0.11 8.37
CA ILE A 13 -0.47 1.07 7.77
C ILE A 13 0.53 2.10 7.24
N ILE A 14 1.73 2.18 7.80
CA ILE A 14 2.79 3.12 7.36
C ILE A 14 3.66 2.58 6.24
N GLY A 15 3.44 1.33 5.81
CA GLY A 15 4.28 0.69 4.80
C GLY A 15 4.16 1.28 3.39
N ALA A 16 3.02 1.86 3.06
CA ALA A 16 2.80 2.59 1.82
C ALA A 16 1.67 3.64 2.00
N PRO A 17 1.67 4.75 1.24
CA PRO A 17 0.61 5.76 1.32
C PRO A 17 -0.79 5.20 1.09
N GLY A 18 -0.94 4.21 0.20
CA GLY A 18 -2.21 3.53 -0.06
C GLY A 18 -2.79 2.81 1.15
N ASN A 19 -1.94 2.31 2.05
CA ASN A 19 -2.38 1.63 3.27
C ASN A 19 -3.11 2.60 4.20
N LEU A 20 -2.57 3.80 4.36
CA LEU A 20 -3.21 4.85 5.17
C LEU A 20 -4.53 5.32 4.54
N MET A 21 -4.60 5.41 3.21
CA MET A 21 -5.86 5.71 2.50
C MET A 21 -6.94 4.68 2.79
N GLY A 22 -6.59 3.38 2.80
CA GLY A 22 -7.53 2.30 3.15
C GLY A 22 -8.00 2.38 4.59
N VAL A 23 -7.11 2.71 5.53
CA VAL A 23 -7.47 2.95 6.95
C VAL A 23 -8.49 4.08 7.06
N ASN A 24 -8.21 5.22 6.43
CA ASN A 24 -9.10 6.37 6.50
C ASN A 24 -10.46 6.08 5.85
N ALA A 25 -10.49 5.38 4.72
CA ALA A 25 -11.75 4.99 4.08
C ALA A 25 -12.63 4.11 4.99
N LEU A 26 -12.01 3.25 5.82
CA LEU A 26 -12.75 2.45 6.80
C LEU A 26 -13.18 3.28 8.02
N GLN A 27 -12.33 4.18 8.50
CA GLN A 27 -12.65 5.05 9.65
C GLN A 27 -13.78 6.04 9.32
N GLU A 28 -13.85 6.56 8.10
CA GLU A 28 -14.94 7.44 7.64
C GLU A 28 -16.32 6.78 7.72
N ILE A 29 -16.38 5.46 7.51
CA ILE A 29 -17.62 4.68 7.65
C ILE A 29 -17.78 4.06 9.05
N GLY A 30 -17.00 4.51 10.05
CA GLY A 30 -17.11 4.14 11.46
C GLY A 30 -16.53 2.76 11.82
N LEU A 31 -15.72 2.16 10.95
CA LEU A 31 -15.08 0.87 11.22
C LEU A 31 -13.73 1.07 11.92
N SER A 32 -13.50 0.28 12.97
CA SER A 32 -12.22 0.28 13.68
C SER A 32 -11.10 -0.34 12.83
N THR A 33 -9.92 0.25 12.93
CA THR A 33 -8.71 -0.20 12.26
C THR A 33 -7.60 -0.41 13.28
N SER A 34 -6.59 -1.19 12.94
CA SER A 34 -5.42 -1.41 13.79
C SER A 34 -4.13 -1.21 12.98
N PHE A 35 -3.03 -0.89 13.67
CA PHE A 35 -1.73 -0.67 13.03
C PHE A 35 -1.30 -1.83 12.12
N PHE A 36 -1.62 -3.07 12.50
CA PHE A 36 -1.26 -4.28 11.77
C PHE A 36 -2.43 -4.91 11.00
N MET A 37 -3.46 -4.14 10.63
CA MET A 37 -4.64 -4.70 9.95
C MET A 37 -4.32 -5.42 8.62
N TYR A 38 -3.23 -5.05 7.96
CA TYR A 38 -2.77 -5.67 6.71
C TYR A 38 -1.88 -6.91 6.96
N ALA A 39 -1.26 -7.02 8.16
CA ALA A 39 -0.30 -8.08 8.46
C ALA A 39 -0.85 -9.51 8.32
N PRO A 40 -2.10 -9.81 8.69
CA PRO A 40 -2.66 -11.16 8.54
C PRO A 40 -2.64 -11.67 7.09
N VAL A 41 -2.69 -10.78 6.10
CA VAL A 41 -2.56 -11.11 4.67
C VAL A 41 -1.13 -10.84 4.18
N GLY A 42 -0.51 -9.76 4.64
CA GLY A 42 0.84 -9.34 4.23
C GLY A 42 1.94 -10.32 4.63
N ILE A 43 1.86 -10.92 5.83
CA ILE A 43 2.86 -11.91 6.28
C ILE A 43 2.85 -13.16 5.38
N PRO A 44 1.72 -13.83 5.13
CA PRO A 44 1.66 -14.92 4.17
C PRO A 44 2.16 -14.56 2.78
N MET A 45 1.82 -13.34 2.29
CA MET A 45 2.31 -12.85 1.00
C MET A 45 3.83 -12.70 0.98
N LEU A 46 4.41 -12.12 2.04
CA LEU A 46 5.86 -11.97 2.16
C LEU A 46 6.56 -13.34 2.19
N LEU A 47 6.07 -14.27 3.00
CA LEU A 47 6.64 -15.61 3.12
C LEU A 47 6.56 -16.37 1.78
N MET A 48 5.40 -16.35 1.12
CA MET A 48 5.24 -16.99 -0.19
C MET A 48 6.07 -16.30 -1.27
N GLY A 49 6.25 -14.99 -1.18
CA GLY A 49 7.15 -14.24 -2.06
C GLY A 49 8.62 -14.64 -1.88
N ILE A 50 9.07 -14.84 -0.63
CA ILE A 50 10.42 -15.38 -0.35
C ILE A 50 10.56 -16.78 -0.93
N ILE A 51 9.61 -17.68 -0.66
CA ILE A 51 9.60 -19.07 -1.19
C ILE A 51 9.63 -19.01 -2.73
N TYR A 52 8.79 -18.20 -3.34
CA TYR A 52 8.77 -18.03 -4.79
C TYR A 52 10.13 -17.62 -5.35
N PHE A 53 10.79 -16.61 -4.76
CA PHE A 53 12.09 -16.14 -5.26
C PHE A 53 13.22 -17.13 -4.96
N VAL A 54 13.19 -17.86 -3.87
CA VAL A 54 14.19 -18.88 -3.55
C VAL A 54 14.14 -20.06 -4.52
N PHE A 55 12.95 -20.50 -4.93
CA PHE A 55 12.81 -21.72 -5.74
C PHE A 55 12.61 -21.46 -7.24
N ILE A 56 11.92 -20.39 -7.61
CA ILE A 56 11.47 -20.13 -8.99
C ILE A 56 11.95 -18.77 -9.51
N GLY A 57 11.67 -17.71 -8.80
CA GLY A 57 11.76 -16.32 -9.27
C GLY A 57 13.19 -15.89 -9.60
N TYR A 58 14.20 -16.44 -8.92
CA TYR A 58 15.61 -16.15 -9.21
C TYR A 58 16.01 -16.48 -10.65
N ARG A 59 15.36 -17.48 -11.27
CA ARG A 59 15.65 -17.91 -12.65
C ARG A 59 15.21 -16.89 -13.70
N PHE A 60 14.33 -16.00 -13.34
CA PHE A 60 13.81 -14.94 -14.21
C PHE A 60 14.58 -13.61 -14.10
N LEU A 61 15.51 -13.54 -13.13
CA LEU A 61 16.34 -12.37 -12.95
C LEU A 61 17.61 -12.50 -13.78
N PRO A 62 18.10 -11.41 -14.42
CA PRO A 62 19.33 -11.43 -15.19
C PRO A 62 20.55 -11.69 -14.29
N ASP A 63 21.55 -12.36 -14.81
CA ASP A 63 22.82 -12.58 -14.11
C ASP A 63 23.49 -11.22 -13.81
N GLY A 64 23.84 -11.00 -12.53
CA GLY A 64 24.36 -9.72 -12.01
C GLY A 64 25.66 -9.21 -12.63
N LYS A 65 26.28 -9.96 -13.58
CA LYS A 65 27.49 -9.55 -14.30
C LYS A 65 27.25 -8.40 -15.27
N GLU A 66 26.05 -8.29 -15.85
CA GLU A 66 25.69 -7.17 -16.74
C GLU A 66 25.31 -5.90 -15.98
N THR A 67 24.94 -6.04 -14.71
CA THR A 67 24.43 -4.94 -13.89
C THR A 67 25.54 -4.22 -13.10
N ALA A 68 26.70 -4.84 -12.94
CA ALA A 68 27.82 -4.29 -12.16
C ALA A 68 28.47 -3.02 -12.76
N GLY A 69 28.14 -2.67 -14.01
CA GLY A 69 28.63 -1.46 -14.69
C GLY A 69 27.62 -0.30 -14.72
N ALA A 70 26.37 -0.52 -14.35
CA ALA A 70 25.34 0.52 -14.38
C ALA A 70 25.22 1.18 -13.02
N ALA A 71 25.71 2.41 -12.93
CA ALA A 71 25.52 3.41 -11.88
C ALA A 71 25.20 2.80 -10.50
N VAL A 72 26.24 2.52 -9.73
CA VAL A 72 26.13 2.64 -8.27
C VAL A 72 25.72 4.09 -8.04
N GLU A 73 24.44 4.33 -7.84
CA GLU A 73 23.97 5.60 -7.30
C GLU A 73 24.87 5.87 -6.07
N LYS A 74 25.59 7.00 -6.09
CA LYS A 74 26.46 7.34 -4.97
C LYS A 74 25.62 7.24 -3.73
N GLN A 75 25.80 6.17 -2.97
CA GLN A 75 25.22 6.06 -1.63
C GLN A 75 25.53 7.38 -0.94
N LYS A 76 24.49 8.14 -0.56
CA LYS A 76 24.69 9.34 0.23
C LYS A 76 25.56 8.93 1.41
N ASP A 77 26.77 9.44 1.45
CA ASP A 77 27.66 9.18 2.56
C ASP A 77 27.11 9.94 3.78
N PHE A 78 26.65 9.21 4.76
CA PHE A 78 26.14 9.75 6.02
C PHE A 78 27.23 9.80 7.09
N SER A 79 28.50 9.56 6.74
CA SER A 79 29.62 9.64 7.67
C SER A 79 29.78 11.01 8.31
N ASP A 80 29.35 12.07 7.60
CA ASP A 80 29.39 13.45 8.09
C ASP A 80 28.25 13.80 9.07
N VAL A 81 27.23 12.92 9.21
CA VAL A 81 26.13 13.16 10.15
C VAL A 81 26.56 12.80 11.57
N PRO A 82 26.52 13.74 12.53
CA PRO A 82 26.91 13.48 13.91
C PRO A 82 26.14 12.27 14.49
N LYS A 83 26.86 11.38 15.18
CA LYS A 83 26.29 10.14 15.76
C LYS A 83 25.07 10.39 16.65
N TRP A 84 25.06 11.50 17.40
CA TRP A 84 23.93 11.84 18.25
C TRP A 84 22.63 12.08 17.44
N LYS A 85 22.73 12.72 16.27
CA LYS A 85 21.57 12.91 15.38
C LYS A 85 21.01 11.56 14.87
N GLN A 86 21.91 10.64 14.53
CA GLN A 86 21.51 9.29 14.09
C GLN A 86 20.79 8.52 15.22
N ILE A 87 21.34 8.60 16.44
CA ILE A 87 20.76 7.95 17.63
C ILE A 87 19.39 8.57 17.95
N VAL A 88 19.28 9.90 18.00
CA VAL A 88 18.01 10.57 18.29
C VAL A 88 16.95 10.24 17.23
N SER A 89 17.32 10.24 15.94
CA SER A 89 16.40 9.85 14.86
C SER A 89 15.89 8.42 15.04
N LEU A 90 16.77 7.48 15.37
CA LEU A 90 16.40 6.07 15.58
C LEU A 90 15.50 5.92 16.81
N VAL A 91 15.84 6.57 17.92
CA VAL A 91 15.04 6.52 19.15
C VAL A 91 13.65 7.11 18.92
N VAL A 92 13.57 8.29 18.30
CA VAL A 92 12.28 8.93 17.98
C VAL A 92 11.44 8.04 17.05
N LEU A 93 12.06 7.46 16.01
CA LEU A 93 11.37 6.55 15.10
C LEU A 93 10.77 5.34 15.85
N ILE A 94 11.56 4.70 16.74
CA ILE A 94 11.10 3.56 17.54
C ILE A 94 9.95 3.99 18.46
N LEU A 95 10.08 5.13 19.15
CA LEU A 95 9.04 5.62 20.05
C LEU A 95 7.74 5.95 19.32
N VAL A 96 7.82 6.56 18.12
CA VAL A 96 6.65 6.85 17.29
C VAL A 96 5.97 5.56 16.85
N ILE A 97 6.74 4.58 16.37
CA ILE A 97 6.18 3.27 15.96
C ILE A 97 5.51 2.59 17.16
N LEU A 98 6.14 2.60 18.33
CA LEU A 98 5.53 2.03 19.54
C LEU A 98 4.25 2.78 19.94
N ALA A 99 4.25 4.12 19.86
CA ALA A 99 3.05 4.91 20.15
C ALA A 99 1.90 4.57 19.17
N MET A 100 2.19 4.39 17.90
CA MET A 100 1.21 3.98 16.89
C MET A 100 0.67 2.56 17.13
N ILE A 101 1.54 1.61 17.54
CA ILE A 101 1.13 0.23 17.86
C ILE A 101 0.22 0.18 19.07
N PHE A 102 0.50 1.00 20.08
CA PHE A 102 -0.25 1.07 21.33
C PHE A 102 -1.27 2.21 21.36
N GLU A 103 -1.77 2.65 20.21
CA GLU A 103 -2.75 3.73 20.05
C GLU A 103 -3.94 3.57 21.00
N ASP A 104 -4.57 2.39 21.00
CA ASP A 104 -5.73 2.07 21.84
C ASP A 104 -5.42 2.16 23.34
N THR A 105 -4.17 1.91 23.74
CA THR A 105 -3.76 1.93 25.17
C THR A 105 -3.35 3.33 25.61
N ILE A 106 -2.68 4.08 24.74
CA ILE A 106 -2.15 5.42 25.04
C ILE A 106 -3.23 6.48 24.81
N GLY A 107 -4.23 6.21 23.96
CA GLY A 107 -5.30 7.14 23.61
C GLY A 107 -4.82 8.30 22.73
N VAL A 108 -3.71 8.13 22.00
CA VAL A 108 -3.14 9.13 21.08
C VAL A 108 -3.18 8.58 19.68
N SER A 109 -3.86 9.28 18.77
CA SER A 109 -4.01 8.83 17.39
C SER A 109 -2.68 8.74 16.64
N ILE A 110 -2.66 7.90 15.59
CA ILE A 110 -1.48 7.65 14.75
C ILE A 110 -0.93 8.96 14.18
N GLU A 111 -1.81 9.85 13.72
CA GLU A 111 -1.46 11.14 13.12
C GLU A 111 -0.78 12.05 14.13
N ILE A 112 -1.31 12.12 15.35
CA ILE A 112 -0.72 12.93 16.43
C ILE A 112 0.65 12.37 16.79
N SER A 113 0.78 11.04 16.93
CA SER A 113 2.06 10.38 17.22
C SER A 113 3.12 10.69 16.16
N ALA A 114 2.75 10.66 14.88
CA ALA A 114 3.64 11.02 13.77
C ALA A 114 4.05 12.50 13.82
N CYS A 115 3.08 13.40 14.01
CA CYS A 115 3.34 14.84 14.09
C CYS A 115 4.25 15.20 15.27
N VAL A 116 3.99 14.64 16.44
CA VAL A 116 4.81 14.84 17.64
C VAL A 116 6.25 14.35 17.40
N GLY A 117 6.41 13.17 16.81
CA GLY A 117 7.73 12.64 16.46
C GLY A 117 8.50 13.55 15.49
N ALA A 118 7.84 14.03 14.44
CA ALA A 118 8.44 14.99 13.51
C ALA A 118 8.84 16.31 14.20
N MET A 119 7.99 16.85 15.06
CA MET A 119 8.29 18.06 15.84
C MET A 119 9.47 17.86 16.78
N ILE A 120 9.59 16.71 17.44
CA ILE A 120 10.72 16.37 18.30
C ILE A 120 12.04 16.44 17.50
N LEU A 121 12.10 15.88 16.29
CA LEU A 121 13.29 15.92 15.46
C LEU A 121 13.72 17.34 15.09
N VAL A 122 12.76 18.24 14.87
CA VAL A 122 13.05 19.66 14.59
C VAL A 122 13.49 20.40 15.87
N LEU A 123 12.78 20.21 16.98
CA LEU A 123 13.08 20.88 18.25
C LEU A 123 14.46 20.50 18.81
N PHE A 124 14.87 19.24 18.66
CA PHE A 124 16.21 18.79 19.04
C PHE A 124 17.28 19.14 18.00
N GLY A 125 16.96 19.83 16.92
CA GLY A 125 17.91 20.25 15.90
C GLY A 125 18.51 19.08 15.09
N VAL A 126 17.84 17.95 15.06
CA VAL A 126 18.21 16.81 14.19
C VAL A 126 17.98 17.20 12.74
N LEU A 127 16.79 17.78 12.45
CA LEU A 127 16.41 18.37 11.17
C LEU A 127 16.23 19.89 11.37
N SER A 128 16.61 20.66 10.38
CA SER A 128 16.21 22.05 10.30
C SER A 128 14.74 22.16 9.87
N GLU A 129 14.08 23.24 10.20
CA GLU A 129 12.71 23.53 9.74
C GLU A 129 12.58 23.39 8.21
N LYS A 130 13.56 23.95 7.48
CA LYS A 130 13.59 23.88 6.00
C LYS A 130 13.69 22.44 5.48
N GLU A 131 14.49 21.61 6.10
CA GLU A 131 14.62 20.18 5.73
C GLU A 131 13.33 19.42 6.07
N ALA A 132 12.74 19.69 7.23
CA ALA A 132 11.46 19.08 7.62
C ALA A 132 10.34 19.43 6.63
N LEU A 133 10.18 20.72 6.29
CA LEU A 133 9.18 21.16 5.31
C LEU A 133 9.45 20.61 3.90
N ALA A 134 10.72 20.53 3.49
CA ALA A 134 11.09 19.95 2.19
C ALA A 134 10.86 18.43 2.11
N SER A 135 10.75 17.75 3.26
CA SER A 135 10.45 16.32 3.32
C SER A 135 8.97 16.00 3.17
N ILE A 136 8.08 17.01 3.21
CA ILE A 136 6.65 16.83 2.99
C ILE A 136 6.39 16.66 1.49
N ASP A 137 5.95 15.47 1.10
CA ASP A 137 5.53 15.23 -0.27
C ASP A 137 4.10 15.77 -0.51
N LEU A 138 4.03 17.04 -0.94
CA LEU A 138 2.77 17.71 -1.25
C LEU A 138 1.95 16.96 -2.31
N LYS A 139 2.59 16.24 -3.22
CA LYS A 139 1.88 15.45 -4.23
C LYS A 139 1.06 14.34 -3.58
N VAL A 140 1.63 13.65 -2.58
CA VAL A 140 0.90 12.62 -1.82
C VAL A 140 -0.22 13.25 -1.02
N VAL A 141 0.01 14.38 -0.36
CA VAL A 141 -1.01 15.10 0.43
C VAL A 141 -2.18 15.55 -0.44
N LEU A 142 -1.90 16.16 -1.60
CA LEU A 142 -2.93 16.61 -2.54
C LEU A 142 -3.70 15.44 -3.18
N LEU A 143 -3.00 14.36 -3.49
CA LEU A 143 -3.64 13.15 -4.02
C LEU A 143 -4.59 12.54 -3.00
N PHE A 144 -4.17 12.47 -1.75
CA PHE A 144 -4.99 11.99 -0.64
C PHE A 144 -6.23 12.87 -0.43
N GLY A 145 -6.06 14.17 -0.28
CA GLY A 145 -7.18 15.11 -0.14
C GLY A 145 -8.14 15.07 -1.35
N GLY A 146 -7.59 14.96 -2.56
CA GLY A 146 -8.38 14.81 -3.78
C GLY A 146 -9.17 13.50 -3.83
N SER A 147 -8.61 12.39 -3.30
CA SER A 147 -9.32 11.11 -3.23
C SER A 147 -10.51 11.15 -2.26
N LEU A 148 -10.34 11.81 -1.11
CA LEU A 148 -11.45 12.01 -0.16
C LEU A 148 -12.55 12.85 -0.78
N THR A 149 -12.18 13.96 -1.46
CA THR A 149 -13.16 14.81 -2.17
C THR A 149 -13.89 14.02 -3.27
N LEU A 150 -13.18 13.15 -4.00
CA LEU A 150 -13.78 12.28 -5.01
C LEU A 150 -14.76 11.29 -4.38
N ALA A 151 -14.39 10.66 -3.26
CA ALA A 151 -15.27 9.76 -2.52
C ALA A 151 -16.57 10.46 -2.12
N GLN A 152 -16.46 11.65 -1.52
CA GLN A 152 -17.61 12.46 -1.13
C GLN A 152 -18.46 12.92 -2.32
N ALA A 153 -17.82 13.24 -3.46
CA ALA A 153 -18.53 13.60 -4.69
C ALA A 153 -19.29 12.38 -5.27
N LEU A 154 -18.70 11.20 -5.29
CA LEU A 154 -19.34 9.97 -5.74
C LEU A 154 -20.57 9.62 -4.88
N GLU A 155 -20.45 9.80 -3.57
CA GLU A 155 -21.55 9.56 -2.63
C GLU A 155 -22.66 10.61 -2.79
N SER A 156 -22.33 11.91 -2.75
CA SER A 156 -23.30 12.98 -2.80
C SER A 156 -24.06 13.10 -4.13
N THR A 157 -23.45 12.66 -5.23
CA THR A 157 -24.07 12.65 -6.57
C THR A 157 -24.80 11.36 -6.91
N GLY A 158 -24.69 10.30 -6.08
CA GLY A 158 -25.18 8.95 -6.41
C GLY A 158 -24.42 8.28 -7.56
N SER A 159 -23.31 8.90 -8.02
CA SER A 159 -22.51 8.35 -9.13
C SER A 159 -21.80 7.06 -8.72
N GLY A 160 -21.45 6.90 -7.44
CA GLY A 160 -20.91 5.69 -6.88
C GLY A 160 -21.87 4.51 -7.05
N GLU A 161 -23.16 4.70 -6.73
CA GLU A 161 -24.22 3.71 -6.91
C GLU A 161 -24.41 3.34 -8.39
N LEU A 162 -24.46 4.33 -9.30
CA LEU A 162 -24.58 4.08 -10.74
C LEU A 162 -23.42 3.26 -11.31
N ILE A 163 -22.19 3.51 -10.86
CA ILE A 163 -21.01 2.71 -11.25
C ILE A 163 -21.14 1.30 -10.68
N ALA A 164 -21.52 1.18 -9.41
CA ALA A 164 -21.70 -0.08 -8.73
C ALA A 164 -22.78 -0.92 -9.42
N ASP A 165 -23.95 -0.36 -9.70
CA ASP A 165 -25.05 -1.03 -10.38
C ASP A 165 -24.67 -1.54 -11.77
N LYS A 166 -23.91 -0.76 -12.53
CA LYS A 166 -23.41 -1.19 -13.83
C LYS A 166 -22.42 -2.35 -13.71
N ILE A 167 -21.50 -2.30 -12.74
CA ILE A 167 -20.56 -3.40 -12.51
C ILE A 167 -21.31 -4.65 -12.04
N VAL A 168 -22.21 -4.51 -11.07
CA VAL A 168 -23.08 -5.60 -10.60
C VAL A 168 -23.90 -6.19 -11.75
N GLY A 169 -24.52 -5.34 -12.58
CA GLY A 169 -25.28 -5.77 -13.74
C GLY A 169 -24.48 -6.54 -14.79
N LEU A 170 -23.18 -6.22 -14.94
CA LEU A 170 -22.25 -6.97 -15.80
C LEU A 170 -21.85 -8.33 -15.19
N LEU A 171 -21.86 -8.44 -13.86
CA LEU A 171 -21.48 -9.65 -13.13
C LEU A 171 -22.67 -10.62 -12.95
N GLY A 172 -23.88 -10.19 -13.23
CA GLY A 172 -25.11 -10.96 -13.06
C GLY A 172 -26.06 -10.34 -12.03
N ALA A 173 -27.27 -10.86 -11.92
CA ALA A 173 -28.33 -10.25 -11.10
C ALA A 173 -28.05 -10.26 -9.58
N ASP A 174 -27.09 -11.06 -9.11
CA ASP A 174 -26.75 -11.16 -7.67
C ASP A 174 -25.32 -11.69 -7.50
N PRO A 175 -24.28 -10.86 -7.78
CA PRO A 175 -22.90 -11.31 -7.69
C PRO A 175 -22.54 -11.58 -6.23
N SER A 176 -21.93 -12.74 -5.98
CA SER A 176 -21.42 -13.05 -4.65
C SER A 176 -20.29 -12.07 -4.26
N PRO A 177 -20.12 -11.74 -2.97
CA PRO A 177 -19.04 -10.87 -2.51
C PRO A 177 -17.64 -11.34 -2.90
N ILE A 178 -17.44 -12.64 -3.11
CA ILE A 178 -16.17 -13.20 -3.60
C ILE A 178 -15.91 -12.76 -5.05
N VAL A 179 -16.96 -12.71 -5.89
CA VAL A 179 -16.85 -12.23 -7.28
C VAL A 179 -16.49 -10.74 -7.28
N LEU A 180 -17.09 -9.96 -6.38
CA LEU A 180 -16.73 -8.56 -6.19
C LEU A 180 -15.25 -8.40 -5.81
N LEU A 181 -14.81 -9.15 -4.81
CA LEU A 181 -13.41 -9.15 -4.36
C LEU A 181 -12.45 -9.47 -5.52
N LEU A 182 -12.77 -10.48 -6.31
CA LEU A 182 -12.02 -10.91 -7.49
C LEU A 182 -11.92 -9.77 -8.51
N VAL A 183 -13.03 -9.15 -8.88
CA VAL A 183 -13.07 -8.09 -9.89
C VAL A 183 -12.29 -6.87 -9.42
N ILE A 184 -12.51 -6.43 -8.18
CA ILE A 184 -11.78 -5.30 -7.60
C ILE A 184 -10.28 -5.58 -7.59
N PHE A 185 -9.85 -6.76 -7.15
CA PHE A 185 -8.44 -7.11 -7.14
C PHE A 185 -7.83 -7.07 -8.55
N ILE A 186 -8.47 -7.72 -9.53
CA ILE A 186 -7.96 -7.79 -10.91
C ILE A 186 -7.88 -6.40 -11.54
N VAL A 187 -8.94 -5.60 -11.43
CA VAL A 187 -8.99 -4.24 -12.01
C VAL A 187 -7.94 -3.35 -11.36
N THR A 188 -7.87 -3.34 -10.04
CA THR A 188 -6.87 -2.54 -9.30
C THR A 188 -5.45 -2.97 -9.65
N CYS A 189 -5.19 -4.28 -9.67
CA CYS A 189 -3.88 -4.81 -10.02
C CYS A 189 -3.50 -4.51 -11.49
N ALA A 190 -4.43 -4.56 -12.42
CA ALA A 190 -4.19 -4.15 -13.80
C ALA A 190 -3.82 -2.67 -13.88
N LEU A 191 -4.59 -1.80 -13.25
CA LEU A 191 -4.37 -0.35 -13.25
C LEU A 191 -3.02 0.04 -12.61
N THR A 192 -2.66 -0.55 -11.47
CA THR A 192 -1.43 -0.19 -10.75
C THR A 192 -0.16 -0.53 -11.52
N ASN A 193 -0.21 -1.44 -12.48
CA ASN A 193 0.92 -1.73 -13.36
C ASN A 193 1.16 -0.65 -14.43
N PHE A 194 0.20 0.25 -14.66
CA PHE A 194 0.31 1.37 -15.61
C PHE A 194 0.25 2.74 -14.95
N MET A 195 -0.28 2.80 -13.73
CA MET A 195 -0.41 4.00 -12.91
C MET A 195 0.41 3.85 -11.62
N SER A 196 0.64 4.94 -10.88
CA SER A 196 1.28 4.82 -9.56
C SER A 196 0.36 4.09 -8.58
N ASN A 197 0.95 3.31 -7.67
CA ASN A 197 0.22 2.57 -6.64
C ASN A 197 -0.74 3.48 -5.84
N THR A 198 -0.24 4.64 -5.43
CA THR A 198 -1.02 5.61 -4.63
C THR A 198 -2.21 6.16 -5.42
N ALA A 199 -2.01 6.52 -6.70
CA ALA A 199 -3.08 7.04 -7.56
C ALA A 199 -4.14 5.96 -7.85
N THR A 200 -3.70 4.73 -8.10
CA THR A 200 -4.61 3.60 -8.32
C THR A 200 -5.46 3.31 -7.08
N THR A 201 -4.82 3.27 -5.92
CA THR A 201 -5.52 3.03 -4.65
C THR A 201 -6.51 4.16 -4.37
N ALA A 202 -6.09 5.43 -4.54
CA ALA A 202 -6.96 6.60 -4.35
C ALA A 202 -8.21 6.56 -5.25
N LEU A 203 -8.05 6.13 -6.50
CA LEU A 203 -9.15 6.01 -7.46
C LEU A 203 -10.10 4.84 -7.11
N MET A 204 -9.53 3.70 -6.74
CA MET A 204 -10.31 2.47 -6.58
C MET A 204 -11.00 2.33 -5.22
N LEU A 205 -10.47 2.95 -4.16
CA LEU A 205 -11.05 2.84 -2.81
C LEU A 205 -12.51 3.29 -2.71
N PRO A 206 -12.90 4.50 -3.17
CA PRO A 206 -14.30 4.91 -3.09
C PRO A 206 -15.23 4.00 -3.89
N ILE A 207 -14.76 3.49 -5.04
CA ILE A 207 -15.53 2.56 -5.86
C ILE A 207 -15.71 1.22 -5.11
N ALA A 208 -14.64 0.71 -4.48
CA ALA A 208 -14.65 -0.53 -3.73
C ALA A 208 -15.61 -0.46 -2.52
N VAL A 209 -15.56 0.64 -1.77
CA VAL A 209 -16.47 0.89 -0.62
C VAL A 209 -17.92 0.97 -1.09
N SER A 210 -18.20 1.73 -2.14
CA SER A 210 -19.56 1.86 -2.71
C SER A 210 -20.11 0.51 -3.16
N LEU A 211 -19.30 -0.29 -3.86
CA LEU A 211 -19.68 -1.63 -4.31
C LEU A 211 -19.98 -2.58 -3.14
N ALA A 212 -19.17 -2.57 -2.08
CA ALA A 212 -19.39 -3.39 -0.90
C ALA A 212 -20.71 -2.99 -0.20
N ASN A 213 -20.92 -1.68 -0.01
CA ASN A 213 -22.13 -1.16 0.61
C ASN A 213 -23.41 -1.52 -0.19
N ASN A 214 -23.37 -1.44 -1.52
CA ASN A 214 -24.52 -1.80 -2.37
C ASN A 214 -24.89 -3.28 -2.26
N LEU A 215 -23.93 -4.16 -2.00
CA LEU A 215 -24.18 -5.57 -1.74
C LEU A 215 -24.52 -5.88 -0.28
N GLY A 216 -24.55 -4.87 0.59
CA GLY A 216 -24.72 -5.05 2.04
C GLY A 216 -23.59 -5.86 2.67
N ALA A 217 -22.42 -5.89 2.04
CA ALA A 217 -21.25 -6.64 2.50
C ALA A 217 -20.33 -5.76 3.35
N ASP A 218 -19.64 -6.38 4.31
CA ASP A 218 -18.60 -5.69 5.08
C ASP A 218 -17.46 -5.21 4.14
N PRO A 219 -17.18 -3.91 4.07
CA PRO A 219 -16.22 -3.35 3.13
C PRO A 219 -14.77 -3.67 3.48
N ARG A 220 -14.45 -4.16 4.69
CA ARG A 220 -13.06 -4.41 5.13
C ARG A 220 -12.28 -5.31 4.18
N ALA A 221 -12.86 -6.44 3.77
CA ALA A 221 -12.20 -7.36 2.84
C ALA A 221 -11.87 -6.69 1.50
N VAL A 222 -12.81 -5.91 0.96
CA VAL A 222 -12.68 -5.27 -0.35
C VAL A 222 -11.70 -4.10 -0.30
N VAL A 223 -11.73 -3.32 0.77
CA VAL A 223 -10.78 -2.21 1.01
C VAL A 223 -9.35 -2.75 1.14
N ILE A 224 -9.14 -3.79 1.96
CA ILE A 224 -7.81 -4.41 2.12
C ILE A 224 -7.33 -5.00 0.78
N ALA A 225 -8.22 -5.67 0.04
CA ALA A 225 -7.90 -6.18 -1.30
C ALA A 225 -7.48 -5.08 -2.26
N THR A 226 -8.18 -3.95 -2.25
CA THR A 226 -7.88 -2.78 -3.09
C THR A 226 -6.49 -2.23 -2.78
N VAL A 227 -6.16 -2.06 -1.51
CA VAL A 227 -4.85 -1.55 -1.07
C VAL A 227 -3.73 -2.52 -1.47
N ILE A 228 -3.90 -3.82 -1.20
CA ILE A 228 -2.91 -4.85 -1.54
C ILE A 228 -2.75 -4.95 -3.06
N ALA A 229 -3.85 -5.01 -3.81
CA ALA A 229 -3.81 -5.05 -5.27
C ALA A 229 -3.16 -3.79 -5.86
N GLY A 230 -3.44 -2.62 -5.28
CA GLY A 230 -2.78 -1.35 -5.61
C GLY A 230 -1.26 -1.38 -5.41
N SER A 231 -0.77 -2.20 -4.48
CA SER A 231 0.65 -2.41 -4.24
C SER A 231 1.28 -3.49 -5.13
N CYS A 232 0.49 -4.25 -5.90
CA CYS A 232 0.97 -5.36 -6.76
C CYS A 232 1.50 -4.90 -8.13
N ALA A 233 2.23 -3.78 -8.19
CA ALA A 233 2.88 -3.28 -9.41
C ALA A 233 4.18 -4.05 -9.72
N TYR A 234 4.09 -5.37 -9.79
CA TYR A 234 5.27 -6.22 -9.95
C TYR A 234 5.64 -6.49 -11.42
N ALA A 235 4.68 -6.38 -12.35
CA ALA A 235 4.90 -6.77 -13.74
C ALA A 235 5.47 -5.64 -14.62
N THR A 236 5.61 -4.42 -14.08
CA THR A 236 6.13 -3.27 -14.84
C THR A 236 7.16 -2.45 -14.06
N PRO A 237 8.10 -1.77 -14.74
CA PRO A 237 9.06 -0.91 -14.06
C PRO A 237 8.48 0.44 -13.60
N ILE A 238 7.25 0.80 -13.99
CA ILE A 238 6.70 2.15 -13.81
C ILE A 238 5.69 2.27 -12.66
N GLY A 239 5.16 1.15 -12.15
CA GLY A 239 4.07 1.17 -11.17
C GLY A 239 4.45 1.75 -9.81
N MET A 240 5.71 1.62 -9.38
CA MET A 240 6.16 2.15 -8.09
C MET A 240 7.60 2.70 -8.16
N PRO A 241 7.96 3.69 -7.30
CA PRO A 241 9.30 4.30 -7.31
C PRO A 241 10.43 3.29 -7.13
N ALA A 242 10.25 2.26 -6.30
CA ALA A 242 11.25 1.22 -6.10
C ALA A 242 11.60 0.46 -7.38
N ASN A 243 10.65 0.29 -8.31
CA ASN A 243 10.89 -0.37 -9.58
C ASN A 243 11.79 0.47 -10.49
N THR A 244 11.63 1.79 -10.50
CA THR A 244 12.44 2.70 -11.33
C THR A 244 13.87 2.88 -10.82
N MET A 245 14.12 2.59 -9.53
CA MET A 245 15.45 2.68 -8.92
C MET A 245 16.36 1.51 -9.31
N VAL A 246 15.82 0.42 -9.85
CA VAL A 246 16.62 -0.74 -10.20
C VAL A 246 17.14 -0.62 -11.63
N VAL A 247 18.44 -0.39 -11.74
CA VAL A 247 19.14 -0.35 -13.01
C VAL A 247 19.45 -1.77 -13.47
N GLY A 248 19.21 -2.06 -14.75
CA GLY A 248 19.59 -3.34 -15.37
C GLY A 248 18.47 -4.36 -15.54
N LEU A 249 17.31 -4.19 -14.92
CA LEU A 249 16.12 -4.98 -15.21
C LEU A 249 15.40 -4.44 -16.44
N LYS A 250 15.13 -5.31 -17.41
CA LYS A 250 14.35 -4.99 -18.61
C LYS A 250 12.85 -5.22 -18.30
N PHE A 251 11.98 -4.58 -19.07
CA PHE A 251 10.52 -4.78 -18.95
C PHE A 251 10.12 -6.28 -18.93
N LYS A 252 10.75 -7.10 -19.76
CA LYS A 252 10.51 -8.55 -19.82
C LYS A 252 10.82 -9.26 -18.49
N ASP A 253 11.81 -8.79 -17.73
CA ASP A 253 12.23 -9.40 -16.48
C ASP A 253 11.19 -9.11 -15.39
N TYR A 254 10.63 -7.88 -15.39
CA TYR A 254 9.49 -7.53 -14.52
C TYR A 254 8.28 -8.41 -14.84
N VAL A 255 7.90 -8.56 -16.10
CA VAL A 255 6.76 -9.40 -16.48
C VAL A 255 6.99 -10.85 -16.07
N LYS A 256 8.16 -11.44 -16.36
CA LYS A 256 8.45 -12.83 -16.05
C LYS A 256 8.51 -13.13 -14.56
N ALA A 257 9.13 -12.25 -13.77
CA ALA A 257 9.24 -12.44 -12.33
C ALA A 257 8.00 -11.94 -11.57
N GLY A 258 7.38 -10.85 -12.03
CA GLY A 258 6.29 -10.19 -11.35
C GLY A 258 4.93 -10.82 -11.59
N LEU A 259 4.64 -11.31 -12.80
CA LEU A 259 3.32 -11.88 -13.09
C LEU A 259 2.99 -13.11 -12.22
N PRO A 260 3.90 -14.09 -12.03
CA PRO A 260 3.66 -15.18 -11.11
C PRO A 260 3.50 -14.70 -9.66
N LEU A 261 4.24 -13.66 -9.26
CA LEU A 261 4.10 -13.09 -7.92
C LEU A 261 2.73 -12.41 -7.73
N ILE A 262 2.19 -11.74 -8.76
CA ILE A 262 0.81 -11.23 -8.75
C ILE A 262 -0.19 -12.37 -8.52
N LEU A 263 -0.02 -13.51 -9.22
CA LEU A 263 -0.90 -14.65 -9.05
C LEU A 263 -0.84 -15.25 -7.65
N VAL A 264 0.35 -15.31 -7.04
CA VAL A 264 0.53 -15.73 -5.64
C VAL A 264 -0.19 -14.76 -4.70
N SER A 265 -0.01 -13.45 -4.86
CA SER A 265 -0.66 -12.42 -4.06
C SER A 265 -2.18 -12.49 -4.21
N PHE A 266 -2.67 -12.65 -5.44
CA PHE A 266 -4.09 -12.84 -5.75
C PHE A 266 -4.67 -14.05 -5.01
N ALA A 267 -4.03 -15.22 -5.14
CA ALA A 267 -4.51 -16.45 -4.51
C ALA A 267 -4.58 -16.30 -2.97
N ILE A 268 -3.57 -15.69 -2.35
CA ILE A 268 -3.55 -15.45 -0.91
C ILE A 268 -4.70 -14.52 -0.50
N CYS A 269 -4.92 -13.42 -1.22
CA CYS A 269 -6.02 -12.50 -0.94
C CYS A 269 -7.39 -13.19 -1.08
N MET A 270 -7.60 -13.96 -2.15
CA MET A 270 -8.87 -14.67 -2.38
C MET A 270 -9.17 -15.73 -1.32
N ILE A 271 -8.16 -16.34 -0.72
CA ILE A 271 -8.32 -17.36 0.33
C ILE A 271 -8.46 -16.69 1.70
N LEU A 272 -7.57 -15.75 2.05
CA LEU A 272 -7.48 -15.24 3.41
C LEU A 272 -8.49 -14.13 3.71
N LEU A 273 -8.78 -13.25 2.77
CA LEU A 273 -9.67 -12.10 3.05
C LEU A 273 -11.09 -12.52 3.43
N PRO A 274 -11.75 -13.48 2.72
CA PRO A 274 -13.09 -13.93 3.12
C PRO A 274 -13.12 -14.65 4.48
N VAL A 275 -11.98 -15.25 4.88
CA VAL A 275 -11.86 -15.97 6.16
C VAL A 275 -11.59 -15.02 7.31
N LEU A 276 -10.71 -14.03 7.11
CA LEU A 276 -10.29 -13.08 8.14
C LEU A 276 -11.30 -11.93 8.30
N PHE A 277 -11.95 -11.55 7.23
CA PHE A 277 -12.93 -10.47 7.15
C PHE A 277 -14.19 -10.98 6.44
N PRO A 278 -15.06 -11.71 7.14
CA PRO A 278 -16.30 -12.22 6.55
C PRO A 278 -17.14 -11.09 5.97
N PHE A 279 -17.73 -11.31 4.80
CA PHE A 279 -18.55 -10.29 4.12
C PHE A 279 -19.88 -10.01 4.84
N TYR A 280 -20.37 -10.98 5.58
CA TYR A 280 -21.57 -10.87 6.38
C TYR A 280 -21.22 -11.29 7.81
N PRO A 281 -21.49 -10.43 8.83
CA PRO A 281 -21.23 -10.73 10.22
C PRO A 281 -22.14 -11.83 10.78
#